data_99daed5d2373a6be34bc185cf3739651
#
_entry.id   99daed5d2373a6be34bc185cf3739651
#
_cell.length_a   1.000
_cell.length_b   1.000
_cell.length_c   1.000
_cell.angle_alpha   90.00
_cell.angle_beta   90.00
_cell.angle_gamma   90.00
#
_symmetry.space_group_name_H-M   'P 1'
#
loop_
_entity.id
_entity.type
_entity.pdbx_description
1 polymer ?
#
loop_
_entity_poly.entity_id
_entity_poly.type
_entity_poly.pdbx_seq_one_letter_code
_entity_poly.pdbx_strand_id
1 'polypeptide(L)'
;MKTTTEMQLVPISKLVPYVNNARTHSPEQITKLCSSLQEFGFINPAIIDRDFNVIVGHGRILAAKEEDIQEVPCVFANHLTEAQKKAYIIANNRMAMDAGWDEEFLRVEIESLQGTDFDSLLYPYHFTRYS
;
A
#
# COMPACT_ATOMS: atom_id res chain seq x y z
N MET A 1 21.76 5.01 -11.62
CA MET A 1 20.47 4.73 -10.98
C MET A 1 19.48 4.17 -11.99
N LYS A 2 18.75 3.15 -11.61
CA LYS A 2 17.76 2.54 -12.47
C LYS A 2 16.35 3.03 -12.12
N THR A 3 15.58 3.29 -13.16
CA THR A 3 14.19 3.70 -13.01
C THR A 3 13.30 2.71 -13.75
N THR A 4 12.29 2.17 -13.05
CA THR A 4 11.30 1.30 -13.67
C THR A 4 10.28 2.15 -14.41
N THR A 5 9.99 1.77 -15.65
CA THR A 5 8.97 2.44 -16.46
C THR A 5 7.80 1.53 -16.85
N GLU A 6 7.90 0.24 -16.54
CA GLU A 6 6.87 -0.72 -16.92
C GLU A 6 5.79 -0.78 -15.85
N MET A 7 4.56 -0.52 -16.26
CA MET A 7 3.37 -0.69 -15.44
C MET A 7 2.30 -1.37 -16.28
N GLN A 8 1.66 -2.39 -15.71
CA GLN A 8 0.61 -3.13 -16.38
C GLN A 8 -0.50 -3.48 -15.41
N LEU A 9 -1.69 -3.67 -15.94
CA LEU A 9 -2.75 -4.33 -15.19
C LEU A 9 -2.48 -5.83 -15.23
N VAL A 10 -2.44 -6.44 -14.06
CA VAL A 10 -2.14 -7.88 -13.92
C VAL A 10 -3.32 -8.55 -13.22
N PRO A 11 -3.80 -9.69 -13.75
CA PRO A 11 -4.84 -10.45 -13.05
C PRO A 11 -4.37 -10.86 -11.66
N ILE A 12 -5.19 -10.63 -10.65
CA ILE A 12 -4.84 -10.99 -9.26
C ILE A 12 -4.51 -12.47 -9.15
N SER A 13 -5.19 -13.31 -9.91
CA SER A 13 -4.96 -14.75 -9.89
C SER A 13 -3.53 -15.16 -10.26
N LYS A 14 -2.78 -14.30 -10.96
CA LYS A 14 -1.39 -14.57 -11.33
C LYS A 14 -0.39 -14.14 -10.27
N LEU A 15 -0.81 -13.32 -9.31
CA LEU A 15 0.11 -12.77 -8.32
C LEU A 15 0.43 -13.81 -7.24
N VAL A 16 1.70 -13.90 -6.89
CA VAL A 16 2.21 -14.86 -5.91
C VAL A 16 2.76 -14.09 -4.72
N PRO A 17 2.28 -14.39 -3.50
CA PRO A 17 2.87 -13.77 -2.29
C PRO A 17 4.35 -14.11 -2.18
N TYR A 18 5.17 -13.12 -1.84
CA TYR A 18 6.59 -13.35 -1.63
C TYR A 18 6.78 -14.10 -0.31
N VAL A 19 7.38 -15.30 -0.38
CA VAL A 19 7.47 -16.20 0.79
C VAL A 19 8.22 -15.61 1.98
N ASN A 20 9.15 -14.70 1.72
CA ASN A 20 9.98 -14.09 2.76
C ASN A 20 9.46 -12.72 3.19
N ASN A 21 8.19 -12.43 2.93
CA ASN A 21 7.62 -11.17 3.35
C ASN A 21 7.49 -11.12 4.88
N ALA A 22 8.22 -10.20 5.49
CA ALA A 22 8.25 -10.06 6.94
C ALA A 22 7.07 -9.26 7.49
N ARG A 23 6.32 -8.59 6.63
CA ARG A 23 5.22 -7.73 7.06
C ARG A 23 3.92 -8.51 7.14
N THR A 24 3.21 -8.34 8.25
CA THR A 24 1.89 -8.95 8.45
C THR A 24 0.81 -7.87 8.41
N HIS A 25 -0.42 -8.31 8.15
CA HIS A 25 -1.56 -7.40 8.06
C HIS A 25 -2.71 -7.93 8.91
N SER A 26 -3.21 -7.10 9.82
CA SER A 26 -4.37 -7.45 10.62
C SER A 26 -5.66 -7.35 9.80
N PRO A 27 -6.73 -8.06 10.19
CA PRO A 27 -8.03 -7.90 9.55
C PRO A 27 -8.52 -6.45 9.56
N GLU A 28 -8.24 -5.71 10.63
CA GLU A 28 -8.62 -4.31 10.73
C GLU A 28 -7.91 -3.45 9.70
N GLN A 29 -6.62 -3.72 9.49
CA GLN A 29 -5.84 -3.01 8.48
C GLN A 29 -6.37 -3.30 7.08
N ILE A 30 -6.71 -4.56 6.80
CA ILE A 30 -7.29 -4.93 5.50
C ILE A 30 -8.63 -4.21 5.29
N THR A 31 -9.46 -4.13 6.33
CA THR A 31 -10.73 -3.40 6.24
C THR A 31 -10.52 -1.93 5.89
N LYS A 32 -9.53 -1.29 6.49
CA LYS A 32 -9.18 0.10 6.16
C LYS A 32 -8.70 0.24 4.72
N LEU A 33 -7.90 -0.73 4.25
CA LEU A 33 -7.45 -0.73 2.87
C LEU A 33 -8.61 -0.92 1.91
N CYS A 34 -9.60 -1.76 2.25
CA CYS A 34 -10.81 -1.92 1.45
C CYS A 34 -11.57 -0.60 1.33
N SER A 35 -11.71 0.14 2.42
CA SER A 35 -12.37 1.45 2.40
C SER A 35 -11.64 2.41 1.48
N SER A 36 -10.31 2.41 1.53
CA SER A 36 -9.50 3.23 0.65
C SER A 36 -9.69 2.86 -0.82
N LEU A 37 -9.73 1.56 -1.12
CA LEU A 37 -9.95 1.10 -2.49
C LEU A 37 -11.33 1.47 -3.01
N GLN A 38 -12.36 1.41 -2.16
CA GLN A 38 -13.72 1.81 -2.53
C GLN A 38 -13.78 3.29 -2.85
N GLU A 39 -13.08 4.13 -2.09
CA GLU A 39 -13.12 5.57 -2.28
C GLU A 39 -12.24 6.05 -3.42
N PHE A 40 -11.00 5.56 -3.49
CA PHE A 40 -10.01 6.11 -4.41
C PHE A 40 -9.67 5.19 -5.58
N GLY A 41 -10.06 3.92 -5.53
CA GLY A 41 -9.61 2.93 -6.48
C GLY A 41 -8.21 2.42 -6.15
N PHE A 42 -7.72 1.47 -6.93
CA PHE A 42 -6.39 0.92 -6.76
C PHE A 42 -5.40 1.76 -7.56
N ILE A 43 -4.95 2.86 -6.98
CA ILE A 43 -4.10 3.83 -7.67
C ILE A 43 -2.62 3.75 -7.31
N ASN A 44 -2.28 3.08 -6.21
CA ASN A 44 -0.90 2.90 -5.79
C ASN A 44 -0.43 1.50 -6.24
N PRO A 45 0.36 1.40 -7.32
CA PRO A 45 0.68 0.10 -7.89
C PRO A 45 1.43 -0.82 -6.93
N ALA A 46 1.21 -2.11 -7.06
CA ALA A 46 2.04 -3.12 -6.41
C ALA A 46 3.36 -3.25 -7.17
N ILE A 47 4.42 -3.66 -6.47
CA ILE A 47 5.71 -3.92 -7.09
C ILE A 47 5.90 -5.43 -7.13
N ILE A 48 6.16 -5.97 -8.32
CA ILE A 48 6.31 -7.41 -8.54
C ILE A 48 7.57 -7.69 -9.36
N ASP A 49 8.00 -8.94 -9.35
CA ASP A 49 9.09 -9.38 -10.22
C ASP A 49 8.53 -10.06 -11.49
N ARG A 50 9.43 -10.53 -12.35
CA ARG A 50 9.04 -11.16 -13.62
C ARG A 50 8.25 -12.46 -13.45
N ASP A 51 8.35 -13.09 -12.29
CA ASP A 51 7.63 -14.32 -11.96
C ASP A 51 6.34 -14.04 -11.18
N PHE A 52 5.90 -12.78 -11.16
CA PHE A 52 4.69 -12.31 -10.49
C PHE A 52 4.73 -12.44 -8.98
N ASN A 53 5.92 -12.56 -8.39
CA ASN A 53 6.06 -12.51 -6.93
C ASN A 53 5.86 -11.07 -6.46
N VAL A 54 4.99 -10.90 -5.48
CA VAL A 54 4.67 -9.59 -4.94
C VAL A 54 5.77 -9.17 -3.97
N ILE A 55 6.45 -8.08 -4.30
CA ILE A 55 7.51 -7.53 -3.45
C ILE A 55 6.92 -6.52 -2.48
N VAL A 56 6.09 -5.62 -2.98
CA VAL A 56 5.43 -4.58 -2.18
C VAL A 56 3.96 -4.52 -2.59
N GLY A 57 3.07 -4.38 -1.61
CA GLY A 57 1.64 -4.21 -1.85
C GLY A 57 0.77 -5.39 -1.45
N HIS A 58 1.26 -6.30 -0.62
CA HIS A 58 0.49 -7.47 -0.18
C HIS A 58 -0.86 -7.09 0.43
N GLY A 59 -0.87 -6.09 1.31
CA GLY A 59 -2.09 -5.66 1.97
C GLY A 59 -3.12 -5.14 0.98
N ARG A 60 -2.67 -4.33 0.03
CA ARG A 60 -3.56 -3.79 -1.00
C ARG A 60 -4.13 -4.90 -1.88
N ILE A 61 -3.32 -5.91 -2.19
CA ILE A 61 -3.78 -7.04 -2.99
C ILE A 61 -4.79 -7.87 -2.22
N LEU A 62 -4.57 -8.11 -0.93
CA LEU A 62 -5.54 -8.81 -0.09
C LEU A 62 -6.88 -8.04 -0.04
N ALA A 63 -6.81 -6.72 0.13
CA ALA A 63 -8.01 -5.89 0.12
C ALA A 63 -8.70 -5.92 -1.24
N ALA A 64 -7.94 -5.92 -2.33
CA ALA A 64 -8.50 -6.01 -3.67
C ALA A 64 -9.24 -7.32 -3.89
N LYS A 65 -8.73 -8.42 -3.35
CA LYS A 65 -9.42 -9.71 -3.39
C LYS A 65 -10.75 -9.65 -2.64
N GLU A 66 -10.77 -9.02 -1.48
CA GLU A 66 -12.00 -8.83 -0.71
C GLU A 66 -13.04 -8.02 -1.47
N GLU A 67 -12.59 -7.09 -2.30
CA GLU A 67 -13.46 -6.21 -3.08
C GLU A 67 -13.77 -6.77 -4.48
N ASP A 68 -13.40 -8.01 -4.75
CA ASP A 68 -13.63 -8.68 -6.04
C ASP A 68 -13.01 -7.94 -7.23
N ILE A 69 -11.91 -7.25 -7.00
CA ILE A 69 -11.16 -6.61 -8.09
C ILE A 69 -10.40 -7.69 -8.83
N GLN A 70 -10.52 -7.71 -10.16
CA GLN A 70 -9.95 -8.77 -10.99
C GLN A 70 -8.51 -8.48 -11.43
N GLU A 71 -8.22 -7.22 -11.70
CA GLU A 71 -6.90 -6.80 -12.18
C GLU A 71 -6.40 -5.62 -11.37
N VAL A 72 -5.11 -5.59 -11.10
CA VAL A 72 -4.49 -4.52 -10.34
C VAL A 72 -3.26 -3.98 -11.06
N PRO A 73 -2.97 -2.68 -10.93
CA PRO A 73 -1.78 -2.11 -11.53
C PRO A 73 -0.54 -2.60 -10.80
N CYS A 74 0.44 -3.05 -11.57
CA CYS A 74 1.71 -3.54 -11.04
C CYS A 74 2.87 -2.91 -11.79
N VAL A 75 3.94 -2.67 -11.05
CA VAL A 75 5.21 -2.19 -11.59
C VAL A 75 6.20 -3.35 -11.49
N PHE A 76 6.91 -3.62 -12.57
CA PHE A 76 7.88 -4.72 -12.63
C PHE A 76 9.26 -4.23 -12.21
N ALA A 77 9.81 -4.82 -11.14
CA ALA A 77 11.16 -4.56 -10.70
C ALA A 77 12.08 -5.71 -11.14
N ASN A 78 12.32 -5.79 -12.45
CA ASN A 78 13.03 -6.93 -13.05
C ASN A 78 14.55 -6.87 -12.89
N HIS A 79 15.08 -5.75 -12.46
CA HIS A 79 16.53 -5.54 -12.35
C HIS A 79 17.12 -5.96 -11.00
N LEU A 80 16.29 -6.41 -10.05
CA LEU A 80 16.75 -6.76 -8.71
C LEU A 80 17.16 -8.22 -8.62
N THR A 81 18.27 -8.48 -7.94
CA THR A 81 18.66 -9.84 -7.55
C THR A 81 17.79 -10.28 -6.37
N GLU A 82 17.83 -11.58 -6.04
CA GLU A 82 17.09 -12.09 -4.89
C GLU A 82 17.51 -11.41 -3.59
N ALA A 83 18.81 -11.16 -3.41
CA ALA A 83 19.30 -10.45 -2.23
C ALA A 83 18.79 -9.02 -2.18
N GLN A 84 18.76 -8.36 -3.32
CA GLN A 84 18.26 -6.99 -3.43
C GLN A 84 16.76 -6.92 -3.12
N LYS A 85 15.97 -7.90 -3.58
CA LYS A 85 14.54 -7.95 -3.26
C LYS A 85 14.31 -8.04 -1.75
N LYS A 86 15.02 -8.94 -1.08
CA LYS A 86 14.92 -9.10 0.38
C LYS A 86 15.31 -7.82 1.09
N ALA A 87 16.42 -7.23 0.70
CA ALA A 87 16.89 -5.98 1.29
C ALA A 87 15.91 -4.85 1.06
N TYR A 88 15.33 -4.78 -0.14
CA TYR A 88 14.36 -3.74 -0.48
C TYR A 88 13.10 -3.84 0.37
N ILE A 89 12.58 -5.05 0.56
CA ILE A 89 11.38 -5.26 1.39
C ILE A 89 11.63 -4.76 2.81
N ILE A 90 12.76 -5.13 3.40
CA ILE A 90 13.11 -4.71 4.76
C ILE A 90 13.30 -3.19 4.82
N ALA A 91 14.07 -2.63 3.90
CA ALA A 91 14.35 -1.19 3.87
C ALA A 91 13.06 -0.38 3.67
N ASN A 92 12.20 -0.84 2.77
CA ASN A 92 10.94 -0.14 2.48
C ASN A 92 10.03 -0.11 3.71
N ASN A 93 9.90 -1.24 4.41
CA ASN A 93 9.11 -1.32 5.63
C ASN A 93 9.71 -0.46 6.74
N ARG A 94 11.03 -0.48 6.87
CA ARG A 94 11.73 0.31 7.89
C ARG A 94 11.57 1.80 7.65
N MET A 95 11.72 2.24 6.42
CA MET A 95 11.52 3.65 6.07
C MET A 95 10.09 4.11 6.35
N ALA A 96 9.11 3.26 6.07
CA ALA A 96 7.73 3.58 6.36
C ALA A 96 7.47 3.72 7.87
N MET A 97 8.16 2.91 8.68
CA MET A 97 8.03 2.98 10.15
C MET A 97 8.77 4.18 10.73
N ASP A 98 9.92 4.53 10.15
CA ASP A 98 10.75 5.63 10.63
C ASP A 98 10.24 6.99 10.15
N ALA A 99 9.43 7.00 9.11
CA ALA A 99 8.85 8.23 8.59
C ALA A 99 7.89 8.81 9.62
N GLY A 100 7.98 10.11 9.83
CA GLY A 100 7.09 10.81 10.73
C GLY A 100 6.20 11.78 9.97
N TRP A 101 5.43 12.50 10.73
CA TRP A 101 4.58 13.56 10.22
C TRP A 101 5.00 14.88 10.84
N ASP A 102 4.88 15.96 10.10
CA ASP A 102 4.79 17.28 10.70
C ASP A 102 3.38 17.36 11.27
N GLU A 103 3.25 17.18 12.59
CA GLU A 103 1.95 17.04 13.22
C GLU A 103 1.09 18.29 13.11
N GLU A 104 1.70 19.47 13.16
CA GLU A 104 0.94 20.71 13.01
C GLU A 104 0.38 20.83 11.60
N PHE A 105 1.19 20.55 10.61
CA PHE A 105 0.75 20.59 9.22
C PHE A 105 -0.33 19.55 8.94
N LEU A 106 -0.13 18.34 9.46
CA LEU A 106 -1.10 17.24 9.32
C LEU A 106 -2.43 17.61 9.97
N ARG A 107 -2.39 18.21 11.15
CA ARG A 107 -3.61 18.63 11.85
C ARG A 107 -4.42 19.60 10.99
N VAL A 108 -3.76 20.59 10.42
CA VAL A 108 -4.43 21.59 9.56
C VAL A 108 -5.10 20.91 8.37
N GLU A 109 -4.41 19.97 7.73
CA GLU A 109 -4.96 19.26 6.58
C GLU A 109 -6.15 18.38 6.97
N ILE A 110 -6.06 17.67 8.08
CA ILE A 110 -7.15 16.82 8.56
C ILE A 110 -8.37 17.67 8.94
N GLU A 111 -8.15 18.80 9.62
CA GLU A 111 -9.24 19.68 9.98
C GLU A 111 -9.97 20.22 8.76
N SER A 112 -9.24 20.49 7.68
CA SER A 112 -9.86 20.96 6.44
C SER A 112 -10.79 19.91 5.80
N LEU A 113 -10.59 18.63 6.12
CA LEU A 113 -11.37 17.52 5.58
C LEU A 113 -12.45 17.01 6.52
N GLN A 114 -12.46 17.45 7.79
CA GLN A 114 -13.49 17.05 8.74
C GLN A 114 -14.85 17.57 8.29
N GLY A 115 -15.87 16.72 8.42
CA GLY A 115 -17.20 17.05 7.95
C GLY A 115 -17.42 16.80 6.46
N THR A 116 -16.39 16.39 5.74
CA THR A 116 -16.51 15.97 4.34
C THR A 116 -16.82 14.49 4.26
N ASP A 117 -17.06 13.99 3.04
CA ASP A 117 -17.31 12.57 2.82
C ASP A 117 -16.09 11.69 3.16
N PHE A 118 -14.92 12.30 3.33
CA PHE A 118 -13.68 11.58 3.61
C PHE A 118 -13.34 11.48 5.09
N ASP A 119 -14.16 12.04 5.96
CA ASP A 119 -13.87 12.12 7.39
C ASP A 119 -13.59 10.74 8.00
N SER A 120 -14.37 9.73 7.62
CA SER A 120 -14.20 8.37 8.16
C SER A 120 -12.85 7.75 7.80
N LEU A 121 -12.26 8.15 6.68
CA LEU A 121 -10.96 7.64 6.23
C LEU A 121 -9.80 8.25 7.01
N LEU A 122 -10.04 9.32 7.74
CA LEU A 122 -9.01 10.04 8.48
C LEU A 122 -8.79 9.48 9.88
N TYR A 123 -9.66 8.58 10.32
CA TYR A 123 -9.46 7.91 11.60
C TYR A 123 -8.23 7.00 11.50
N PRO A 124 -7.31 7.00 12.47
CA PRO A 124 -7.35 7.67 13.78
C PRO A 124 -6.69 9.05 13.83
N TYR A 125 -6.59 9.76 12.73
CA TYR A 125 -5.88 11.02 12.65
C TYR A 125 -6.72 12.23 13.10
N HIS A 126 -7.85 12.01 13.76
CA HIS A 126 -8.75 13.08 14.23
C HIS A 126 -8.22 13.67 15.52
N PHE A 127 -7.17 14.47 15.42
CA PHE A 127 -6.50 15.03 16.61
C PHE A 127 -7.41 15.86 17.49
N THR A 128 -8.32 16.62 16.90
CA THR A 128 -9.18 17.52 17.64
C THR A 128 -10.13 16.81 18.58
N ARG A 129 -10.38 15.51 18.36
CA ARG A 129 -11.26 14.71 19.21
C ARG A 129 -10.61 14.36 20.55
N TYR A 130 -9.30 14.46 20.60
CA TYR A 130 -8.53 13.97 21.74
C TYR A 130 -7.70 15.04 22.40
N SER A 131 -7.80 16.24 21.92
CA SER A 131 -7.07 17.37 22.48
C SER A 131 -7.84 18.08 23.58
#